data_8ee8844e951d3eb5891a3a0119d9cc3c
#
_entry.id   8ee8844e951d3eb5891a3a0119d9cc3c
#
_cell.length_a   1.000
_cell.length_b   1.000
_cell.length_c   1.000
_cell.angle_alpha   90.00
_cell.angle_beta   90.00
_cell.angle_gamma   90.00
#
_symmetry.space_group_name_H-M   'P 1'
#
loop_
_entity.id
_entity.type
_entity.pdbx_description
1 polymer ?
#
loop_
_entity_poly.entity_id
_entity_poly.type
_entity_poly.pdbx_seq_one_letter_code
_entity_poly.pdbx_strand_id
1 'polypeptide(L)'
;MHRFFYFLTFFFSITLLSHPNSSIEKYPDEMAHAPTPLPDRVVLTWNDDPATTQAVTWRTDTSIEVGLAQLAIANANGRALKPDEFKAETSYFESDINEAHYHSVTFKNLQPNTLYAYRVGDGVNWTEYYHFKTASSSEDPFSFIYFGDAQNEVRTHWSRVFREAFRDAPRAAFTLHAGDLIDEHNMDSQWGEWHQGPDWVNGTIPVIATPGNHEYQKDSETKRIWTNKDGQPINIEIESLNNDNPEIFIVDIEDFQNRTGTIKIKDSGEIIDADEGIELITGYKREELINKPILGGKAPLYDRLQNPDGIQKVSNHWRPQFSFPIQNVPDERLKETLYYLDYQGVRFISLDSNIEMEIQVDWLRKVLEENDNRWTIITFHHPLYSPASDRDNFEMRKLWKPLLDEFKVDLVLSGHDHTYSRTGLIDEKKVENIPTGYQQAYDPEIGTVHVVSVSGPKMYEITKGSYAKKLGENTQLYQIIDISKDNLRFRAYTATGKLYDEFLLKKRKDQPNLLIETGP
;
A
#
# COMPACT_ATOMS: atom_id res chain seq x y z
N MET A 1 -28.08 -90.19 3.08
CA MET A 1 -28.78 -88.92 2.93
C MET A 1 -27.72 -87.77 2.89
N HIS A 2 -27.23 -87.39 1.73
CA HIS A 2 -26.23 -86.31 1.56
C HIS A 2 -26.97 -85.11 1.02
N ARG A 3 -26.95 -83.98 1.75
CA ARG A 3 -27.46 -82.68 1.28
C ARG A 3 -26.29 -81.88 0.72
N PHE A 4 -26.30 -81.61 -0.57
CA PHE A 4 -25.43 -80.68 -1.23
C PHE A 4 -25.96 -79.25 -1.02
N PHE A 5 -25.13 -78.36 -0.48
CA PHE A 5 -25.39 -76.93 -0.45
C PHE A 5 -24.68 -76.27 -1.65
N TYR A 6 -25.43 -75.69 -2.54
CA TYR A 6 -24.90 -74.82 -3.60
C TYR A 6 -24.71 -73.41 -3.03
N PHE A 7 -23.46 -72.91 -3.03
CA PHE A 7 -23.17 -71.52 -2.80
C PHE A 7 -23.26 -70.78 -4.14
N LEU A 8 -24.22 -69.85 -4.28
CA LEU A 8 -24.34 -68.95 -5.40
C LEU A 8 -23.53 -67.68 -5.11
N THR A 9 -22.35 -67.53 -5.75
CA THR A 9 -21.54 -66.32 -5.67
C THR A 9 -22.05 -65.30 -6.66
N PHE A 10 -22.66 -64.25 -6.15
CA PHE A 10 -23.01 -63.07 -6.95
C PHE A 10 -21.77 -62.18 -7.13
N PHE A 11 -21.24 -62.11 -8.34
CA PHE A 11 -20.25 -61.11 -8.73
C PHE A 11 -20.98 -59.78 -8.99
N PHE A 12 -20.85 -58.83 -8.08
CA PHE A 12 -21.22 -57.44 -8.37
C PHE A 12 -20.08 -56.79 -9.18
N SER A 13 -20.29 -56.64 -10.48
CA SER A 13 -19.43 -55.79 -11.31
C SER A 13 -19.74 -54.33 -10.98
N ILE A 14 -18.87 -53.70 -10.17
CA ILE A 14 -18.86 -52.24 -9.99
C ILE A 14 -18.26 -51.66 -11.28
N THR A 15 -19.10 -51.19 -12.17
CA THR A 15 -18.70 -50.28 -13.25
C THR A 15 -18.35 -48.95 -12.61
N LEU A 16 -17.06 -48.70 -12.44
CA LEU A 16 -16.53 -47.36 -12.20
C LEU A 16 -16.90 -46.49 -13.43
N LEU A 17 -17.96 -45.72 -13.31
CA LEU A 17 -18.21 -44.58 -14.19
C LEU A 17 -17.02 -43.62 -13.97
N SER A 18 -16.03 -43.71 -14.85
CA SER A 18 -15.07 -42.63 -15.00
C SER A 18 -15.87 -41.40 -15.44
N HIS A 19 -15.98 -40.42 -14.53
CA HIS A 19 -16.40 -39.10 -14.95
C HIS A 19 -15.42 -38.64 -16.05
N PRO A 20 -15.90 -38.16 -17.19
CA PRO A 20 -14.98 -37.52 -18.12
C PRO A 20 -14.25 -36.43 -17.35
N ASN A 21 -12.91 -36.40 -17.46
CA ASN A 21 -12.10 -35.25 -17.07
C ASN A 21 -12.57 -34.07 -17.94
N SER A 22 -13.68 -33.44 -17.58
CA SER A 22 -13.93 -32.07 -17.97
C SER A 22 -12.86 -31.28 -17.20
N SER A 23 -11.84 -30.80 -17.89
CA SER A 23 -11.01 -29.72 -17.35
C SER A 23 -11.97 -28.62 -16.94
N ILE A 24 -12.17 -28.45 -15.63
CA ILE A 24 -12.95 -27.33 -15.11
C ILE A 24 -12.08 -26.12 -15.47
N GLU A 25 -12.48 -25.40 -16.50
CA GLU A 25 -11.83 -24.14 -16.88
C GLU A 25 -12.14 -23.08 -15.82
N LYS A 26 -11.16 -22.24 -15.51
CA LYS A 26 -11.36 -21.07 -14.67
C LYS A 26 -12.46 -20.20 -15.31
N TYR A 27 -13.43 -19.73 -14.52
CA TYR A 27 -14.39 -18.76 -15.01
C TYR A 27 -13.66 -17.50 -15.47
N PRO A 28 -13.90 -17.00 -16.70
CA PRO A 28 -13.13 -15.90 -17.26
C PRO A 28 -13.22 -14.63 -16.41
N ASP A 29 -12.09 -13.95 -16.20
CA ASP A 29 -12.02 -12.76 -15.35
C ASP A 29 -12.86 -11.61 -15.93
N GLU A 30 -12.92 -11.46 -17.25
CA GLU A 30 -13.76 -10.48 -17.93
C GLU A 30 -15.27 -10.67 -17.66
N MET A 31 -15.71 -11.90 -17.36
CA MET A 31 -17.08 -12.18 -16.97
C MET A 31 -17.30 -12.10 -15.46
N ALA A 32 -16.30 -12.52 -14.67
CA ALA A 32 -16.37 -12.51 -13.21
C ALA A 32 -16.40 -11.08 -12.63
N HIS A 33 -15.78 -10.15 -13.34
CA HIS A 33 -15.62 -8.75 -12.95
C HIS A 33 -16.33 -7.78 -13.91
N ALA A 34 -17.20 -8.31 -14.81
CA ALA A 34 -17.98 -7.48 -15.72
C ALA A 34 -18.83 -6.46 -14.95
N PRO A 35 -18.78 -5.18 -15.33
CA PRO A 35 -19.71 -4.20 -14.80
C PRO A 35 -21.13 -4.47 -15.31
N THR A 36 -22.12 -4.05 -14.56
CA THR A 36 -23.54 -4.18 -14.92
C THR A 36 -24.25 -2.83 -14.76
N PRO A 37 -25.50 -2.65 -15.21
CA PRO A 37 -26.28 -1.47 -14.87
C PRO A 37 -26.53 -1.28 -13.38
N LEU A 38 -26.36 -2.35 -12.56
CA LEU A 38 -26.43 -2.24 -11.11
C LEU A 38 -25.11 -1.72 -10.56
N PRO A 39 -25.15 -0.72 -9.65
CA PRO A 39 -23.93 -0.19 -9.04
C PRO A 39 -23.15 -1.26 -8.27
N ASP A 40 -21.83 -1.29 -8.48
CA ASP A 40 -20.89 -2.10 -7.71
C ASP A 40 -19.66 -1.24 -7.27
N ARG A 41 -18.70 -1.83 -6.58
CA ARG A 41 -17.47 -1.18 -6.11
C ARG A 41 -17.72 0.13 -5.38
N VAL A 42 -18.76 0.18 -4.54
CA VAL A 42 -19.11 1.37 -3.77
C VAL A 42 -18.06 1.60 -2.70
N VAL A 43 -17.42 2.77 -2.72
CA VAL A 43 -16.38 3.16 -1.75
C VAL A 43 -16.65 4.54 -1.20
N LEU A 44 -16.59 4.67 0.12
CA LEU A 44 -16.57 5.94 0.82
C LEU A 44 -15.12 6.42 1.00
N THR A 45 -14.88 7.70 0.70
CA THR A 45 -13.60 8.38 0.95
C THR A 45 -13.89 9.80 1.43
N TRP A 46 -12.86 10.55 1.77
CA TRP A 46 -12.98 11.99 2.02
C TRP A 46 -12.07 12.77 1.09
N ASN A 47 -12.62 13.78 0.44
CA ASN A 47 -11.86 14.75 -0.33
C ASN A 47 -11.85 16.16 0.31
N ASP A 48 -12.51 16.32 1.46
CA ASP A 48 -12.58 17.54 2.27
C ASP A 48 -12.86 17.15 3.74
N ASP A 49 -13.23 18.10 4.59
CA ASP A 49 -13.46 17.94 6.03
C ASP A 49 -14.43 16.78 6.38
N PRO A 50 -13.97 15.75 7.09
CA PRO A 50 -14.80 14.60 7.46
C PRO A 50 -15.98 14.90 8.38
N ALA A 51 -16.00 16.07 9.04
CA ALA A 51 -17.12 16.46 9.89
C ALA A 51 -18.31 17.00 9.09
N THR A 52 -18.07 17.51 7.90
CA THR A 52 -19.07 18.23 7.10
C THR A 52 -19.21 17.72 5.67
N THR A 53 -18.39 16.74 5.27
CA THR A 53 -18.42 16.15 3.93
C THR A 53 -18.31 14.64 3.94
N GLN A 54 -18.74 13.99 2.85
CA GLN A 54 -18.51 12.59 2.54
C GLN A 54 -18.49 12.40 1.04
N ALA A 55 -17.42 11.80 0.51
CA ALA A 55 -17.36 11.40 -0.88
C ALA A 55 -17.75 9.92 -1.03
N VAL A 56 -18.41 9.59 -2.13
CA VAL A 56 -18.72 8.22 -2.54
C VAL A 56 -18.42 8.05 -4.02
N THR A 57 -17.79 6.94 -4.37
CA THR A 57 -17.57 6.49 -5.75
C THR A 57 -18.22 5.13 -5.95
N TRP A 58 -18.64 4.84 -7.17
CA TRP A 58 -19.16 3.53 -7.56
C TRP A 58 -19.00 3.31 -9.06
N ARG A 59 -19.14 2.07 -9.50
CA ARG A 59 -19.03 1.66 -10.89
C ARG A 59 -20.36 1.14 -11.43
N THR A 60 -20.63 1.38 -12.73
CA THR A 60 -21.66 0.71 -13.55
C THR A 60 -21.07 0.36 -14.92
N ASP A 61 -21.84 -0.35 -15.74
CA ASP A 61 -21.50 -0.46 -17.16
C ASP A 61 -21.74 0.86 -17.91
N THR A 62 -21.30 0.92 -19.16
CA THR A 62 -21.34 2.14 -19.99
C THR A 62 -22.76 2.51 -20.44
N SER A 63 -23.78 1.70 -20.19
CA SER A 63 -25.19 2.03 -20.48
C SER A 63 -25.74 3.10 -19.53
N ILE A 64 -25.13 3.29 -18.36
CA ILE A 64 -25.52 4.28 -17.36
C ILE A 64 -24.68 5.55 -17.53
N GLU A 65 -25.21 6.50 -18.30
CA GLU A 65 -24.52 7.80 -18.55
C GLU A 65 -24.62 8.78 -17.39
N VAL A 66 -25.62 8.63 -16.54
CA VAL A 66 -25.91 9.56 -15.42
C VAL A 66 -26.06 8.78 -14.13
N GLY A 67 -25.06 8.90 -13.26
CA GLY A 67 -25.14 8.40 -11.90
C GLY A 67 -25.92 9.36 -10.99
N LEU A 68 -26.67 8.81 -10.04
CA LEU A 68 -27.42 9.52 -9.01
C LEU A 68 -27.09 8.96 -7.63
N ALA A 69 -27.07 9.84 -6.64
CA ALA A 69 -26.99 9.44 -5.24
C ALA A 69 -28.15 10.04 -4.45
N GLN A 70 -28.65 9.33 -3.46
CA GLN A 70 -29.65 9.84 -2.52
C GLN A 70 -29.10 9.83 -1.11
N LEU A 71 -29.36 10.89 -0.35
CA LEU A 71 -28.89 11.07 1.02
C LEU A 71 -29.99 11.60 1.93
N ALA A 72 -30.11 11.04 3.12
CA ALA A 72 -30.96 11.54 4.20
C ALA A 72 -30.28 11.36 5.56
N ILE A 73 -30.69 12.14 6.57
CA ILE A 73 -30.39 11.79 7.96
C ILE A 73 -31.06 10.43 8.24
N ALA A 74 -30.29 9.50 8.82
CA ALA A 74 -30.78 8.15 9.08
C ALA A 74 -32.00 8.17 10.04
N ASN A 75 -32.97 7.31 9.76
CA ASN A 75 -34.19 7.21 10.53
C ASN A 75 -34.48 5.73 10.86
N ALA A 76 -34.92 5.45 12.08
CA ALA A 76 -35.28 4.10 12.51
C ALA A 76 -36.42 3.49 11.68
N ASN A 77 -37.30 4.32 11.09
CA ASN A 77 -38.30 3.90 10.11
C ASN A 77 -37.78 4.22 8.70
N GLY A 78 -37.29 3.23 7.99
CA GLY A 78 -36.75 3.39 6.63
C GLY A 78 -37.76 4.01 5.63
N ARG A 79 -39.07 3.82 5.83
CA ARG A 79 -40.10 4.45 4.99
C ARG A 79 -40.31 5.96 5.29
N ALA A 80 -39.75 6.44 6.38
CA ALA A 80 -39.79 7.85 6.75
C ALA A 80 -38.56 8.63 6.24
N LEU A 81 -37.62 7.98 5.57
CA LEU A 81 -36.48 8.64 4.91
C LEU A 81 -37.02 9.63 3.86
N LYS A 82 -36.46 10.81 3.86
CA LYS A 82 -36.73 11.87 2.86
C LYS A 82 -35.39 12.25 2.24
N PRO A 83 -34.91 11.48 1.27
CA PRO A 83 -33.59 11.72 0.70
C PRO A 83 -33.64 12.92 -0.26
N ASP A 84 -32.59 13.73 -0.18
CA ASP A 84 -32.20 14.63 -1.25
C ASP A 84 -31.46 13.85 -2.33
N GLU A 85 -31.59 14.29 -3.60
CA GLU A 85 -30.94 13.63 -4.72
C GLU A 85 -29.80 14.48 -5.27
N PHE A 86 -28.71 13.80 -5.62
CA PHE A 86 -27.47 14.41 -6.10
C PHE A 86 -27.08 13.75 -7.42
N LYS A 87 -26.75 14.57 -8.41
CA LYS A 87 -26.21 14.08 -9.68
C LYS A 87 -24.69 13.84 -9.51
N ALA A 88 -24.23 12.68 -9.96
CA ALA A 88 -22.82 12.33 -9.95
C ALA A 88 -22.04 12.98 -11.11
N GLU A 89 -20.77 13.17 -10.89
CA GLU A 89 -19.78 13.28 -11.96
C GLU A 89 -19.53 11.86 -12.50
N THR A 90 -19.63 11.69 -13.82
CA THR A 90 -19.46 10.38 -14.48
C THR A 90 -18.25 10.43 -15.39
N SER A 91 -17.36 9.46 -15.27
CA SER A 91 -16.19 9.29 -16.11
C SER A 91 -16.17 7.93 -16.79
N TYR A 92 -15.84 7.89 -18.08
CA TYR A 92 -15.58 6.65 -18.79
C TYR A 92 -14.23 6.08 -18.37
N PHE A 93 -14.17 4.77 -18.25
CA PHE A 93 -12.97 4.04 -17.90
C PHE A 93 -12.86 2.75 -18.72
N GLU A 94 -11.69 2.54 -19.32
CA GLU A 94 -11.32 1.33 -20.03
C GLU A 94 -10.22 0.61 -19.24
N SER A 95 -10.50 -0.61 -18.80
CA SER A 95 -9.55 -1.49 -18.14
C SER A 95 -8.94 -2.49 -19.14
N ASP A 96 -8.09 -3.38 -18.65
CA ASP A 96 -7.52 -4.50 -19.41
C ASP A 96 -8.57 -5.52 -19.87
N ILE A 97 -9.75 -5.60 -19.23
CA ILE A 97 -10.78 -6.61 -19.49
C ILE A 97 -12.17 -6.06 -19.76
N ASN A 98 -12.51 -4.84 -19.32
CA ASN A 98 -13.84 -4.27 -19.43
C ASN A 98 -13.85 -2.75 -19.60
N GLU A 99 -14.93 -2.22 -20.20
CA GLU A 99 -15.28 -0.80 -20.19
C GLU A 99 -16.33 -0.55 -19.10
N ALA A 100 -16.23 0.59 -18.43
CA ALA A 100 -17.13 0.96 -17.35
C ALA A 100 -17.38 2.47 -17.28
N HIS A 101 -18.41 2.87 -16.54
CA HIS A 101 -18.52 4.21 -16.00
C HIS A 101 -18.26 4.19 -14.50
N TYR A 102 -17.40 5.11 -14.05
CA TYR A 102 -17.26 5.43 -12.64
C TYR A 102 -17.99 6.74 -12.35
N HIS A 103 -18.68 6.74 -11.23
CA HIS A 103 -19.51 7.85 -10.76
C HIS A 103 -18.97 8.33 -9.42
N SER A 104 -18.99 9.65 -9.20
CA SER A 104 -18.52 10.28 -7.96
C SER A 104 -19.48 11.36 -7.49
N VAL A 105 -19.76 11.37 -6.19
CA VAL A 105 -20.51 12.44 -5.51
C VAL A 105 -19.81 12.82 -4.22
N THR A 106 -19.66 14.12 -3.96
CA THR A 106 -19.30 14.63 -2.64
C THR A 106 -20.51 15.29 -2.00
N PHE A 107 -21.03 14.68 -0.95
CA PHE A 107 -22.03 15.29 -0.09
C PHE A 107 -21.35 16.40 0.74
N LYS A 108 -21.92 17.58 0.77
CA LYS A 108 -21.38 18.78 1.47
C LYS A 108 -22.39 19.36 2.43
N ASN A 109 -21.91 20.22 3.34
CA ASN A 109 -22.74 20.90 4.35
C ASN A 109 -23.47 19.90 5.27
N LEU A 110 -22.83 18.77 5.56
CA LEU A 110 -23.36 17.77 6.47
C LEU A 110 -23.26 18.26 7.92
N GLN A 111 -24.11 17.74 8.78
CA GLN A 111 -24.05 18.00 10.21
C GLN A 111 -22.96 17.11 10.83
N PRO A 112 -22.06 17.65 11.65
CA PRO A 112 -21.09 16.83 12.39
C PRO A 112 -21.75 15.80 13.30
N ASN A 113 -21.02 14.71 13.59
CA ASN A 113 -21.44 13.62 14.49
C ASN A 113 -22.82 13.04 14.18
N THR A 114 -23.23 13.02 12.90
CA THR A 114 -24.57 12.66 12.45
C THR A 114 -24.54 11.41 11.59
N LEU A 115 -25.48 10.48 11.85
CA LEU A 115 -25.65 9.27 11.05
C LEU A 115 -26.52 9.58 9.84
N TYR A 116 -26.01 9.28 8.66
CA TYR A 116 -26.71 9.44 7.38
C TYR A 116 -27.02 8.06 6.77
N ALA A 117 -28.12 8.00 6.01
CA ALA A 117 -28.47 6.90 5.13
C ALA A 117 -28.35 7.38 3.69
N TYR A 118 -27.66 6.65 2.84
CA TYR A 118 -27.48 6.97 1.43
C TYR A 118 -27.57 5.72 0.56
N ARG A 119 -27.85 5.92 -0.72
CA ARG A 119 -27.74 4.89 -1.76
C ARG A 119 -27.30 5.53 -3.07
N VAL A 120 -26.76 4.73 -3.97
CA VAL A 120 -26.29 5.17 -5.28
C VAL A 120 -26.98 4.37 -6.40
N GLY A 121 -27.11 4.94 -7.60
CA GLY A 121 -27.79 4.31 -8.71
C GLY A 121 -27.94 5.24 -9.91
N ASP A 122 -29.03 5.04 -10.68
CA ASP A 122 -29.36 5.74 -11.92
C ASP A 122 -30.77 6.36 -11.92
N GLY A 123 -31.50 6.26 -10.80
CA GLY A 123 -32.90 6.67 -10.69
C GLY A 123 -33.90 5.50 -10.82
N VAL A 124 -33.47 4.38 -11.39
CA VAL A 124 -34.25 3.15 -11.55
C VAL A 124 -33.60 2.02 -10.74
N ASN A 125 -32.33 1.77 -11.01
CA ASN A 125 -31.54 0.76 -10.34
C ASN A 125 -30.77 1.41 -9.19
N TRP A 126 -30.95 0.90 -7.98
CA TRP A 126 -30.35 1.46 -6.77
C TRP A 126 -29.68 0.34 -5.97
N THR A 127 -28.61 0.71 -5.24
CA THR A 127 -28.11 -0.13 -4.14
C THR A 127 -29.12 -0.18 -3.00
N GLU A 128 -28.89 -1.03 -2.02
CA GLU A 128 -29.47 -0.88 -0.68
C GLU A 128 -29.08 0.46 -0.06
N TYR A 129 -29.74 0.85 1.04
CA TYR A 129 -29.31 1.99 1.83
C TYR A 129 -28.12 1.60 2.72
N TYR A 130 -26.99 2.26 2.49
CA TYR A 130 -25.84 2.24 3.38
C TYR A 130 -25.97 3.32 4.47
N HIS A 131 -25.21 3.16 5.54
CA HIS A 131 -25.05 4.20 6.54
C HIS A 131 -23.59 4.63 6.63
N PHE A 132 -23.37 5.93 6.80
CA PHE A 132 -22.10 6.46 7.30
C PHE A 132 -22.36 7.49 8.39
N LYS A 133 -21.34 7.75 9.20
CA LYS A 133 -21.41 8.76 10.25
C LYS A 133 -20.33 9.80 10.02
N THR A 134 -20.72 11.09 9.98
CA THR A 134 -19.76 12.20 9.92
C THR A 134 -18.93 12.26 11.19
N ALA A 135 -17.68 12.75 11.06
CA ALA A 135 -16.83 13.01 12.22
C ALA A 135 -17.45 14.03 13.17
N SER A 136 -17.06 13.98 14.43
CA SER A 136 -17.36 15.04 15.39
C SER A 136 -16.47 16.27 15.13
N SER A 137 -16.96 17.45 15.46
CA SER A 137 -16.16 18.67 15.47
C SER A 137 -15.27 18.80 16.71
N SER A 138 -15.31 17.83 17.60
CA SER A 138 -14.50 17.74 18.83
C SER A 138 -13.57 16.53 18.80
N GLU A 139 -12.59 16.51 19.71
CA GLU A 139 -11.64 15.40 19.90
C GLU A 139 -12.30 14.18 20.56
N ASP A 140 -13.44 13.71 20.02
CA ASP A 140 -14.13 12.54 20.54
C ASP A 140 -13.32 11.26 20.27
N PRO A 141 -13.33 10.28 21.18
CA PRO A 141 -12.62 9.03 20.97
C PRO A 141 -13.14 8.26 19.74
N PHE A 142 -12.23 7.66 19.00
CA PHE A 142 -12.54 6.79 17.86
C PHE A 142 -11.51 5.68 17.72
N SER A 143 -11.81 4.71 16.87
CA SER A 143 -10.86 3.69 16.43
C SER A 143 -10.85 3.59 14.91
N PHE A 144 -9.74 3.14 14.37
CA PHE A 144 -9.61 2.81 12.96
C PHE A 144 -8.84 1.50 12.77
N ILE A 145 -8.99 0.89 11.59
CA ILE A 145 -8.28 -0.33 11.23
C ILE A 145 -7.15 0.05 10.27
N TYR A 146 -5.95 -0.48 10.49
CA TYR A 146 -4.83 -0.32 9.60
C TYR A 146 -4.45 -1.66 8.96
N PHE A 147 -4.20 -1.62 7.64
CA PHE A 147 -3.69 -2.71 6.84
C PHE A 147 -2.40 -2.29 6.13
N GLY A 148 -1.35 -3.08 6.24
CA GLY A 148 -0.27 -3.09 5.27
C GLY A 148 -0.67 -3.90 4.05
N ASP A 149 0.25 -4.14 3.15
CA ASP A 149 0.11 -4.82 1.86
C ASP A 149 -0.98 -5.90 1.83
N ALA A 150 -1.99 -5.71 0.99
CA ALA A 150 -3.07 -6.68 0.79
C ALA A 150 -2.74 -7.71 -0.28
N GLN A 151 -1.85 -7.33 -1.24
CA GLN A 151 -1.37 -8.22 -2.29
C GLN A 151 -0.73 -9.48 -1.69
N ASN A 152 -0.68 -10.63 -2.30
CA ASN A 152 -1.27 -11.18 -3.48
C ASN A 152 -2.49 -12.04 -3.08
N GLU A 153 -3.15 -12.67 -4.07
CA GLU A 153 -4.27 -13.58 -3.81
C GLU A 153 -5.33 -12.94 -2.88
N VAL A 154 -5.69 -11.71 -3.21
CA VAL A 154 -6.52 -10.82 -2.38
C VAL A 154 -7.84 -11.48 -2.00
N ARG A 155 -8.53 -12.09 -2.98
CA ARG A 155 -9.81 -12.76 -2.76
C ARG A 155 -9.70 -13.95 -1.81
N THR A 156 -8.66 -14.78 -1.97
CA THR A 156 -8.54 -16.04 -1.23
C THR A 156 -7.93 -15.87 0.16
N HIS A 157 -7.00 -14.95 0.33
CA HIS A 157 -6.22 -14.83 1.56
C HIS A 157 -6.41 -13.52 2.31
N TRP A 158 -6.45 -12.37 1.62
CA TRP A 158 -6.61 -11.09 2.31
C TRP A 158 -8.06 -10.86 2.80
N SER A 159 -9.07 -11.25 2.02
CA SER A 159 -10.48 -11.01 2.38
C SER A 159 -10.86 -11.58 3.75
N ARG A 160 -10.27 -12.72 4.17
CA ARG A 160 -10.50 -13.27 5.50
C ARG A 160 -9.89 -12.42 6.61
N VAL A 161 -8.74 -11.77 6.34
CA VAL A 161 -8.09 -10.85 7.28
C VAL A 161 -8.95 -9.61 7.48
N PHE A 162 -9.46 -9.04 6.38
CA PHE A 162 -10.37 -7.91 6.44
C PHE A 162 -11.64 -8.21 7.25
N ARG A 163 -12.26 -9.38 7.00
CA ARG A 163 -13.47 -9.79 7.73
C ARG A 163 -13.23 -10.02 9.21
N GLU A 164 -12.06 -10.53 9.58
CA GLU A 164 -11.66 -10.69 10.97
C GLU A 164 -11.46 -9.32 11.63
N ALA A 165 -10.77 -8.40 10.96
CA ALA A 165 -10.59 -7.03 11.43
C ALA A 165 -11.94 -6.29 11.62
N PHE A 166 -12.85 -6.42 10.65
CA PHE A 166 -14.19 -5.85 10.76
C PHE A 166 -14.99 -6.46 11.90
N ARG A 167 -14.90 -7.77 12.14
CA ARG A 167 -15.56 -8.43 13.27
C ARG A 167 -15.11 -7.86 14.60
N ASP A 168 -13.81 -7.56 14.73
CA ASP A 168 -13.23 -7.05 15.97
C ASP A 168 -13.44 -5.54 16.14
N ALA A 169 -13.57 -4.79 15.05
CA ALA A 169 -13.83 -3.34 15.07
C ALA A 169 -14.95 -2.92 14.09
N PRO A 170 -16.20 -3.39 14.29
CA PRO A 170 -17.30 -3.14 13.33
C PRO A 170 -17.78 -1.68 13.34
N ARG A 171 -17.26 -0.86 14.24
CA ARG A 171 -17.55 0.58 14.35
C ARG A 171 -16.29 1.43 14.16
N ALA A 172 -15.30 0.89 13.49
CA ALA A 172 -14.13 1.67 13.09
C ALA A 172 -14.59 2.90 12.27
N ALA A 173 -13.96 4.02 12.53
CA ALA A 173 -14.27 5.27 11.84
C ALA A 173 -13.89 5.21 10.36
N PHE A 174 -12.81 4.51 10.04
CA PHE A 174 -12.30 4.28 8.68
C PHE A 174 -11.32 3.11 8.67
N THR A 175 -10.95 2.67 7.46
CA THR A 175 -9.80 1.81 7.23
C THR A 175 -8.66 2.61 6.62
N LEU A 176 -7.41 2.34 7.03
CA LEU A 176 -6.21 2.94 6.48
C LEU A 176 -5.37 1.84 5.83
N HIS A 177 -5.01 2.05 4.56
CA HIS A 177 -4.21 1.13 3.76
C HIS A 177 -2.88 1.77 3.38
N ALA A 178 -1.77 1.12 3.72
CA ALA A 178 -0.43 1.63 3.48
C ALA A 178 0.17 1.16 2.14
N GLY A 179 -0.64 1.08 1.08
CA GLY A 179 -0.23 0.73 -0.27
C GLY A 179 -0.23 -0.76 -0.56
N ASP A 180 0.07 -1.09 -1.81
CA ASP A 180 0.04 -2.45 -2.37
C ASP A 180 -1.28 -3.16 -2.09
N LEU A 181 -2.38 -2.52 -2.52
CA LEU A 181 -3.73 -3.04 -2.41
C LEU A 181 -3.94 -4.22 -3.36
N ILE A 182 -3.22 -4.19 -4.49
CA ILE A 182 -3.22 -5.19 -5.58
C ILE A 182 -1.77 -5.51 -5.96
N ASP A 183 -1.54 -6.52 -6.81
CA ASP A 183 -0.20 -6.94 -7.25
C ASP A 183 0.20 -6.34 -8.61
N GLU A 184 -0.77 -6.09 -9.51
CA GLU A 184 -0.51 -5.53 -10.83
C GLU A 184 -1.45 -4.35 -11.11
N HIS A 185 -0.87 -3.16 -11.28
CA HIS A 185 -1.55 -1.87 -11.33
C HIS A 185 -2.73 -1.78 -12.32
N ASN A 186 -2.65 -2.48 -13.45
CA ASN A 186 -3.62 -2.42 -14.56
C ASN A 186 -4.60 -3.59 -14.62
N MET A 187 -4.52 -4.57 -13.70
CA MET A 187 -5.41 -5.73 -13.70
C MET A 187 -6.72 -5.44 -12.98
N ASP A 188 -7.79 -5.18 -13.73
CA ASP A 188 -9.13 -4.90 -13.17
C ASP A 188 -9.70 -6.05 -12.36
N SER A 189 -9.30 -7.29 -12.68
CA SER A 189 -9.69 -8.47 -11.88
C SER A 189 -9.17 -8.39 -10.45
N GLN A 190 -7.94 -7.94 -10.23
CA GLN A 190 -7.38 -7.79 -8.89
C GLN A 190 -8.02 -6.63 -8.12
N TRP A 191 -8.30 -5.51 -8.80
CA TRP A 191 -9.10 -4.43 -8.22
C TRP A 191 -10.50 -4.92 -7.84
N GLY A 192 -11.13 -5.74 -8.71
CA GLY A 192 -12.41 -6.38 -8.39
C GLY A 192 -12.33 -7.27 -7.15
N GLU A 193 -11.26 -8.05 -7.01
CA GLU A 193 -11.03 -8.87 -5.80
C GLU A 193 -10.83 -8.01 -4.55
N TRP A 194 -10.11 -6.87 -4.66
CA TRP A 194 -9.93 -5.93 -3.55
C TRP A 194 -11.27 -5.35 -3.08
N HIS A 195 -12.16 -4.98 -4.01
CA HIS A 195 -13.50 -4.51 -3.65
C HIS A 195 -14.37 -5.63 -3.04
N GLN A 196 -14.26 -6.86 -3.54
CA GLN A 196 -15.04 -8.01 -3.03
C GLN A 196 -14.62 -8.44 -1.61
N GLY A 197 -13.39 -8.18 -1.20
CA GLY A 197 -12.91 -8.51 0.15
C GLY A 197 -13.74 -7.83 1.24
N PRO A 198 -13.79 -6.49 1.27
CA PRO A 198 -14.64 -5.69 2.15
C PRO A 198 -16.12 -5.72 1.79
N ASP A 199 -16.44 -5.83 0.49
CA ASP A 199 -17.79 -5.79 -0.05
C ASP A 199 -18.55 -4.53 0.41
N TRP A 200 -19.77 -4.65 0.93
CA TRP A 200 -20.62 -3.56 1.42
C TRP A 200 -19.96 -2.73 2.56
N VAL A 201 -18.90 -3.22 3.20
CA VAL A 201 -18.23 -2.50 4.29
C VAL A 201 -17.58 -1.22 3.77
N ASN A 202 -16.98 -1.22 2.56
CA ASN A 202 -16.42 0.00 1.94
C ASN A 202 -17.50 1.06 1.64
N GLY A 203 -18.76 0.66 1.50
CA GLY A 203 -19.92 1.56 1.43
C GLY A 203 -20.38 2.11 2.80
N THR A 204 -19.79 1.68 3.91
CA THR A 204 -20.18 2.07 5.28
C THR A 204 -19.04 2.66 6.09
N ILE A 205 -17.84 2.16 5.89
CA ILE A 205 -16.61 2.61 6.57
C ILE A 205 -15.70 3.23 5.52
N PRO A 206 -15.41 4.55 5.61
CA PRO A 206 -14.55 5.24 4.66
C PRO A 206 -13.13 4.66 4.61
N VAL A 207 -12.49 4.83 3.46
CA VAL A 207 -11.13 4.38 3.17
C VAL A 207 -10.19 5.58 3.16
N ILE A 208 -9.04 5.45 3.81
CA ILE A 208 -7.83 6.26 3.61
C ILE A 208 -6.79 5.33 3.00
N ALA A 209 -6.12 5.73 1.91
CA ALA A 209 -5.07 4.92 1.30
C ALA A 209 -3.93 5.78 0.78
N THR A 210 -2.71 5.24 0.89
CA THR A 210 -1.55 5.72 0.14
C THR A 210 -1.21 4.67 -0.92
N PRO A 211 -0.73 5.04 -2.12
CA PRO A 211 -0.36 4.04 -3.12
C PRO A 211 0.98 3.39 -2.76
N GLY A 212 1.09 2.09 -3.01
CA GLY A 212 2.34 1.36 -3.02
C GLY A 212 2.96 1.31 -4.42
N ASN A 213 4.08 0.61 -4.55
CA ASN A 213 4.75 0.48 -5.84
C ASN A 213 3.98 -0.42 -6.83
N HIS A 214 3.07 -1.24 -6.35
CA HIS A 214 2.19 -2.07 -7.16
C HIS A 214 0.98 -1.30 -7.72
N GLU A 215 0.64 -0.13 -7.20
CA GLU A 215 -0.31 0.80 -7.80
C GLU A 215 0.30 1.68 -8.89
N TYR A 216 1.62 1.64 -9.09
CA TYR A 216 2.30 2.42 -10.11
C TYR A 216 2.55 1.63 -11.39
N GLN A 217 2.34 2.30 -12.53
CA GLN A 217 2.68 1.75 -13.82
C GLN A 217 4.19 1.47 -13.87
N LYS A 218 4.53 0.21 -13.99
CA LYS A 218 5.90 -0.20 -14.34
C LYS A 218 6.06 0.09 -15.83
N ASP A 219 6.78 1.15 -16.14
CA ASP A 219 7.04 1.48 -17.52
C ASP A 219 7.79 0.32 -18.21
N SER A 220 7.16 -0.28 -19.22
CA SER A 220 7.78 -1.35 -20.01
C SER A 220 9.00 -0.86 -20.81
N GLU A 221 9.19 0.45 -20.86
CA GLU A 221 10.32 1.13 -21.47
C GLU A 221 11.36 1.63 -20.46
N THR A 222 11.32 1.25 -19.19
CA THR A 222 12.44 1.48 -18.28
C THR A 222 13.65 0.68 -18.79
N LYS A 223 14.30 1.21 -19.79
CA LYS A 223 15.70 0.89 -20.07
C LYS A 223 16.44 1.27 -18.81
N ARG A 224 16.91 0.29 -18.08
CA ARG A 224 17.80 0.50 -16.95
C ARG A 224 18.97 1.28 -17.49
N ILE A 225 19.09 2.56 -17.14
CA ILE A 225 20.17 3.40 -17.60
C ILE A 225 21.27 3.23 -16.58
N TRP A 226 22.43 2.85 -17.08
CA TRP A 226 23.64 2.86 -16.31
C TRP A 226 24.19 4.27 -16.28
N THR A 227 24.70 4.71 -15.16
CA THR A 227 25.26 6.05 -15.02
C THR A 227 26.70 6.00 -14.53
N ASN A 228 27.47 7.01 -14.94
CA ASN A 228 28.78 7.27 -14.35
C ASN A 228 28.64 7.94 -12.97
N LYS A 229 29.77 8.23 -12.32
CA LYS A 229 29.82 8.85 -10.97
C LYS A 229 29.16 10.23 -10.92
N ASP A 230 29.04 10.91 -12.05
CA ASP A 230 28.42 12.23 -12.21
C ASP A 230 26.94 12.14 -12.62
N GLY A 231 26.35 10.93 -12.64
CA GLY A 231 24.95 10.70 -13.00
C GLY A 231 24.67 10.75 -14.52
N GLN A 232 25.71 10.75 -15.36
CA GLN A 232 25.52 10.76 -16.82
C GLN A 232 25.33 9.33 -17.37
N PRO A 233 24.44 9.13 -18.35
CA PRO A 233 24.15 7.81 -18.89
C PRO A 233 25.37 7.17 -19.57
N ILE A 234 25.53 5.86 -19.38
CA ILE A 234 26.50 5.00 -20.06
C ILE A 234 25.76 3.78 -20.63
N ASN A 235 26.21 3.29 -21.77
CA ASN A 235 25.70 2.06 -22.36
C ASN A 235 26.56 0.89 -21.89
N ILE A 236 25.90 -0.22 -21.55
CA ILE A 236 26.56 -1.46 -21.15
C ILE A 236 26.07 -2.57 -22.07
N GLU A 237 27.01 -3.19 -22.81
CA GLU A 237 26.76 -4.39 -23.57
C GLU A 237 27.51 -5.57 -22.96
N ILE A 238 26.79 -6.64 -22.69
CA ILE A 238 27.39 -7.88 -22.17
C ILE A 238 27.64 -8.78 -23.35
N GLU A 239 28.90 -8.87 -23.80
CA GLU A 239 29.29 -9.87 -24.78
C GLU A 239 29.34 -11.27 -24.15
N SER A 240 28.85 -12.23 -24.88
CA SER A 240 28.82 -13.62 -24.44
C SER A 240 30.21 -14.21 -24.33
N LEU A 241 30.49 -14.84 -23.18
CA LEU A 241 31.48 -15.90 -22.95
C LEU A 241 32.86 -15.75 -23.63
N ASN A 242 33.85 -15.48 -22.82
CA ASN A 242 35.23 -15.79 -23.20
C ASN A 242 35.32 -17.33 -23.37
N ASN A 243 35.59 -17.80 -24.59
CA ASN A 243 35.71 -19.22 -24.93
C ASN A 243 36.78 -19.97 -24.13
N ASP A 244 37.70 -19.24 -23.49
CA ASP A 244 38.80 -19.78 -22.69
C ASP A 244 38.45 -19.96 -21.18
N ASN A 245 37.40 -19.27 -20.69
CA ASN A 245 36.90 -19.43 -19.32
C ASN A 245 35.40 -19.14 -19.24
N PRO A 246 34.53 -20.16 -19.14
CA PRO A 246 33.08 -20.00 -19.17
C PRO A 246 32.47 -19.31 -17.92
N GLU A 247 33.28 -19.04 -16.89
CA GLU A 247 32.83 -18.38 -15.66
C GLU A 247 33.10 -16.86 -15.65
N ILE A 248 33.71 -16.31 -16.74
CA ILE A 248 34.06 -14.89 -16.84
C ILE A 248 33.39 -14.28 -18.07
N PHE A 249 32.63 -13.20 -17.83
CA PHE A 249 31.98 -12.42 -18.87
C PHE A 249 32.74 -11.11 -19.07
N ILE A 250 32.81 -10.67 -20.33
CA ILE A 250 33.35 -9.37 -20.74
C ILE A 250 32.15 -8.44 -20.92
N VAL A 251 32.23 -7.27 -20.36
CA VAL A 251 31.20 -6.22 -20.41
C VAL A 251 31.84 -4.97 -20.98
N ASP A 252 31.38 -4.58 -22.15
CA ASP A 252 31.81 -3.34 -22.79
C ASP A 252 30.90 -2.19 -22.33
N ILE A 253 31.55 -1.07 -22.03
CA ILE A 253 30.88 0.15 -21.54
C ILE A 253 31.26 1.29 -22.50
N GLU A 254 30.24 1.99 -22.96
CA GLU A 254 30.36 3.15 -23.83
C GLU A 254 29.65 4.36 -23.22
N ASP A 255 30.29 5.54 -23.27
CA ASP A 255 29.67 6.78 -22.83
C ASP A 255 29.05 7.58 -24.01
N PHE A 256 28.37 8.69 -23.67
CA PHE A 256 27.73 9.59 -24.63
C PHE A 256 28.71 10.30 -25.61
N GLN A 257 30.01 10.15 -25.41
CA GLN A 257 31.07 10.65 -26.31
C GLN A 257 31.68 9.52 -27.14
N ASN A 258 31.07 8.33 -27.16
CA ASN A 258 31.55 7.11 -27.83
C ASN A 258 32.93 6.65 -27.33
N ARG A 259 33.29 6.94 -26.08
CA ARG A 259 34.47 6.38 -25.45
C ARG A 259 34.12 5.00 -24.92
N THR A 260 34.95 4.03 -25.10
CA THR A 260 34.73 2.64 -24.71
C THR A 260 35.71 2.18 -23.66
N GLY A 261 35.27 1.30 -22.79
CA GLY A 261 36.08 0.62 -21.77
C GLY A 261 35.48 -0.73 -21.45
N THR A 262 36.25 -1.60 -20.85
CA THR A 262 35.86 -3.00 -20.64
C THR A 262 36.04 -3.39 -19.18
N ILE A 263 35.04 -4.07 -18.61
CA ILE A 263 35.13 -4.75 -17.32
C ILE A 263 35.00 -6.26 -17.48
N LYS A 264 35.58 -7.02 -16.56
CA LYS A 264 35.37 -8.48 -16.46
C LYS A 264 34.58 -8.78 -15.22
N ILE A 265 33.58 -9.62 -15.34
CA ILE A 265 32.73 -10.04 -14.23
C ILE A 265 32.70 -11.57 -14.12
N LYS A 266 32.48 -12.08 -12.90
CA LYS A 266 32.14 -13.48 -12.67
C LYS A 266 30.67 -13.75 -13.05
N ASP A 267 30.30 -14.99 -13.15
CA ASP A 267 28.89 -15.44 -13.27
C ASP A 267 28.00 -14.87 -12.14
N SER A 268 28.55 -14.62 -10.96
CA SER A 268 27.88 -13.96 -9.84
C SER A 268 27.61 -12.45 -10.06
N GLY A 269 28.11 -11.86 -11.16
CA GLY A 269 28.04 -10.43 -11.42
C GLY A 269 29.11 -9.59 -10.69
N GLU A 270 30.04 -10.20 -9.97
CA GLU A 270 31.14 -9.48 -9.29
C GLU A 270 32.22 -9.00 -10.26
N ILE A 271 32.58 -7.73 -10.22
CA ILE A 271 33.64 -7.15 -11.06
C ILE A 271 35.01 -7.62 -10.56
N ILE A 272 35.77 -8.26 -11.43
CA ILE A 272 37.10 -8.81 -11.14
C ILE A 272 38.23 -8.04 -11.82
N ASP A 273 37.92 -7.32 -12.88
CA ASP A 273 38.91 -6.53 -13.63
C ASP A 273 38.22 -5.36 -14.33
N ALA A 274 38.97 -4.28 -14.57
CA ALA A 274 38.54 -3.10 -15.32
C ALA A 274 39.77 -2.49 -16.01
N ASP A 275 39.61 -2.08 -17.25
CA ASP A 275 40.69 -1.42 -18.02
C ASP A 275 40.79 0.08 -17.68
N GLU A 276 41.82 0.74 -18.23
CA GLU A 276 42.05 2.18 -17.98
C GLU A 276 40.95 3.08 -18.59
N GLY A 277 40.25 2.59 -19.64
CA GLY A 277 39.14 3.31 -20.27
C GLY A 277 37.96 3.48 -19.31
N ILE A 278 37.73 2.53 -18.44
CA ILE A 278 36.64 2.54 -17.48
C ILE A 278 36.74 3.70 -16.50
N GLU A 279 37.93 4.05 -16.01
CA GLU A 279 38.10 5.20 -15.09
C GLU A 279 37.70 6.52 -15.78
N LEU A 280 38.01 6.65 -17.07
CA LEU A 280 37.68 7.84 -17.84
C LEU A 280 36.17 7.98 -18.12
N ILE A 281 35.50 6.85 -18.36
CA ILE A 281 34.07 6.79 -18.72
C ILE A 281 33.20 6.92 -17.47
N THR A 282 33.54 6.16 -16.44
CA THR A 282 32.69 6.02 -15.25
C THR A 282 33.00 7.02 -14.13
N GLY A 283 34.20 7.62 -14.15
CA GLY A 283 34.69 8.46 -13.07
C GLY A 283 35.07 7.70 -11.79
N TYR A 284 34.92 6.38 -11.78
CA TYR A 284 35.34 5.51 -10.68
C TYR A 284 36.74 4.98 -10.92
N LYS A 285 37.59 4.97 -9.90
CA LYS A 285 38.87 4.31 -9.96
C LYS A 285 38.67 2.78 -9.97
N ARG A 286 39.61 2.07 -10.60
CA ARG A 286 39.58 0.61 -10.68
C ARG A 286 39.37 -0.04 -9.30
N GLU A 287 40.03 0.46 -8.27
CA GLU A 287 39.92 -0.06 -6.89
C GLU A 287 38.52 0.14 -6.28
N GLU A 288 37.76 1.14 -6.75
CA GLU A 288 36.39 1.40 -6.30
C GLU A 288 35.38 0.41 -6.92
N LEU A 289 35.74 -0.19 -8.08
CA LEU A 289 34.89 -1.12 -8.83
C LEU A 289 35.16 -2.59 -8.49
N ILE A 290 36.41 -2.98 -8.30
CA ILE A 290 36.81 -4.37 -8.06
C ILE A 290 36.14 -4.92 -6.79
N ASN A 291 35.65 -6.16 -6.86
CA ASN A 291 34.87 -6.87 -5.85
C ASN A 291 33.51 -6.20 -5.53
N LYS A 292 33.04 -5.33 -6.41
CA LYS A 292 31.67 -4.82 -6.35
C LYS A 292 30.77 -5.52 -7.35
N PRO A 293 29.48 -5.66 -7.08
CA PRO A 293 28.56 -6.19 -8.06
C PRO A 293 28.35 -5.19 -9.21
N ILE A 294 28.15 -5.69 -10.42
CA ILE A 294 27.75 -4.87 -11.56
C ILE A 294 26.27 -4.51 -11.51
N LEU A 295 25.46 -5.32 -10.84
CA LEU A 295 24.01 -5.18 -10.70
C LEU A 295 23.60 -5.10 -9.24
N GLY A 296 22.50 -4.38 -8.97
CA GLY A 296 21.89 -4.32 -7.64
C GLY A 296 22.32 -3.10 -6.81
N GLY A 297 21.67 -2.87 -5.69
CA GLY A 297 21.74 -1.63 -4.90
C GLY A 297 23.10 -1.28 -4.28
N LYS A 298 24.13 -2.10 -4.50
CA LYS A 298 25.52 -1.81 -4.09
C LYS A 298 26.47 -1.68 -5.30
N ALA A 299 25.90 -1.73 -6.51
CA ALA A 299 26.65 -1.62 -7.74
C ALA A 299 27.01 -0.15 -8.01
N PRO A 300 28.30 0.21 -8.14
CA PRO A 300 28.69 1.61 -8.32
C PRO A 300 28.18 2.23 -9.63
N LEU A 301 27.99 1.41 -10.66
CA LEU A 301 27.55 1.84 -11.98
C LEU A 301 26.04 1.70 -12.21
N TYR A 302 25.30 1.25 -11.20
CA TYR A 302 23.87 0.98 -11.30
C TYR A 302 23.07 2.08 -10.65
N ASP A 303 22.49 2.98 -11.43
CA ASP A 303 21.48 3.89 -10.94
C ASP A 303 20.11 3.23 -10.99
N ARG A 304 19.45 3.21 -9.84
CA ARG A 304 18.15 2.57 -9.69
C ARG A 304 17.04 3.26 -10.47
N LEU A 305 17.16 4.54 -10.80
CA LEU A 305 16.01 5.35 -11.21
C LEU A 305 16.40 6.65 -11.91
N GLN A 306 17.05 6.58 -13.05
CA GLN A 306 16.84 7.66 -14.00
C GLN A 306 16.09 7.09 -15.20
N ASN A 307 14.79 7.27 -15.19
CA ASN A 307 13.97 7.15 -16.38
C ASN A 307 13.87 8.55 -16.98
N PRO A 308 14.72 8.92 -17.95
CA PRO A 308 14.72 10.26 -18.54
C PRO A 308 13.43 10.59 -19.29
N ASP A 309 12.62 9.59 -19.67
CA ASP A 309 11.37 9.75 -20.44
C ASP A 309 10.16 9.03 -19.81
N GLY A 310 10.34 8.24 -18.77
CA GLY A 310 9.28 7.48 -18.10
C GLY A 310 8.64 8.27 -16.98
N ILE A 311 7.54 8.92 -17.24
CA ILE A 311 6.71 9.54 -16.20
C ILE A 311 6.03 8.40 -15.45
N GLN A 312 6.53 8.04 -14.27
CA GLN A 312 5.81 7.12 -13.40
C GLN A 312 4.46 7.73 -13.05
N LYS A 313 3.40 6.97 -13.27
CA LYS A 313 2.03 7.39 -13.00
C LYS A 313 1.37 6.36 -12.10
N VAL A 314 0.61 6.83 -11.16
CA VAL A 314 -0.32 5.96 -10.44
C VAL A 314 -1.29 5.33 -11.43
N SER A 315 -1.72 4.10 -11.17
CA SER A 315 -2.67 3.34 -11.98
C SER A 315 -3.86 4.20 -12.41
N ASN A 316 -4.29 4.03 -13.66
CA ASN A 316 -5.51 4.68 -14.15
C ASN A 316 -6.75 4.28 -13.32
N HIS A 317 -6.72 3.15 -12.60
CA HIS A 317 -7.78 2.72 -11.70
C HIS A 317 -7.88 3.58 -10.44
N TRP A 318 -6.79 4.24 -9.99
CA TRP A 318 -6.74 4.92 -8.70
C TRP A 318 -7.80 6.01 -8.56
N ARG A 319 -7.75 7.02 -9.44
CA ARG A 319 -8.63 8.20 -9.36
C ARG A 319 -10.11 7.93 -9.65
N PRO A 320 -10.49 7.02 -10.56
CA PRO A 320 -11.91 6.66 -10.72
C PRO A 320 -12.52 5.99 -9.50
N GLN A 321 -11.72 5.22 -8.75
CA GLN A 321 -12.19 4.43 -7.61
C GLN A 321 -12.17 5.21 -6.29
N PHE A 322 -11.26 6.17 -6.15
CA PHE A 322 -11.07 6.93 -4.91
C PHE A 322 -11.24 8.43 -5.17
N SER A 323 -11.77 9.13 -4.19
CA SER A 323 -11.89 10.58 -4.19
C SER A 323 -11.20 11.11 -2.94
N PHE A 324 -9.86 11.27 -3.02
CA PHE A 324 -9.05 11.82 -1.95
C PHE A 324 -8.87 13.33 -2.08
N PRO A 325 -8.34 14.03 -1.07
CA PRO A 325 -8.16 15.46 -1.15
C PRO A 325 -7.23 15.88 -2.29
N ILE A 326 -7.68 16.87 -3.07
CA ILE A 326 -6.85 17.58 -4.04
C ILE A 326 -6.41 18.88 -3.37
N GLN A 327 -5.29 18.81 -2.68
CA GLN A 327 -4.68 19.97 -2.03
C GLN A 327 -3.63 20.60 -2.93
N ASN A 328 -3.06 21.74 -2.51
CA ASN A 328 -2.02 22.41 -3.28
C ASN A 328 -0.70 21.61 -3.19
N VAL A 329 -0.61 20.54 -3.97
CA VAL A 329 0.56 19.67 -4.07
C VAL A 329 1.59 20.23 -5.06
N PRO A 330 2.88 19.93 -4.91
CA PRO A 330 3.94 20.50 -5.74
C PRO A 330 3.97 19.98 -7.18
N ASP A 331 3.35 18.85 -7.47
CA ASP A 331 3.28 18.22 -8.80
C ASP A 331 1.90 17.62 -9.03
N GLU A 332 1.35 17.76 -10.23
CA GLU A 332 0.04 17.23 -10.64
C GLU A 332 -0.07 15.69 -10.48
N ARG A 333 1.03 14.98 -10.62
CA ARG A 333 1.08 13.52 -10.45
C ARG A 333 0.79 13.09 -9.02
N LEU A 334 1.09 13.97 -8.05
CA LEU A 334 0.89 13.74 -6.62
C LEU A 334 -0.55 14.04 -6.13
N LYS A 335 -1.45 14.52 -7.00
CA LYS A 335 -2.86 14.70 -6.64
C LYS A 335 -3.47 13.38 -6.21
N GLU A 336 -4.22 13.39 -5.11
CA GLU A 336 -4.91 12.22 -4.51
C GLU A 336 -3.98 11.09 -4.03
N THR A 337 -2.64 11.30 -4.03
CA THR A 337 -1.65 10.41 -3.41
C THR A 337 -0.90 11.10 -2.28
N LEU A 338 -0.63 12.41 -2.44
CA LEU A 338 -0.08 13.31 -1.45
C LEU A 338 -1.19 14.19 -0.87
N TYR A 339 -1.60 13.95 0.37
CA TYR A 339 -2.70 14.69 1.00
C TYR A 339 -2.67 14.56 2.53
N TYR A 340 -3.48 15.38 3.20
CA TYR A 340 -3.78 15.20 4.61
C TYR A 340 -5.28 15.34 4.89
N LEU A 341 -5.70 14.78 6.02
CA LEU A 341 -7.05 14.86 6.57
C LEU A 341 -6.98 15.09 8.07
N ASP A 342 -7.82 15.96 8.59
CA ASP A 342 -7.99 16.15 10.01
C ASP A 342 -9.23 15.41 10.50
N TYR A 343 -9.07 14.50 11.46
CA TYR A 343 -10.15 13.71 12.02
C TYR A 343 -10.11 13.74 13.55
N GLN A 344 -11.06 14.43 14.18
CA GLN A 344 -11.25 14.46 15.63
C GLN A 344 -9.96 14.67 16.45
N GLY A 345 -9.14 15.67 16.07
CA GLY A 345 -7.90 16.03 16.76
C GLY A 345 -6.66 15.25 16.33
N VAL A 346 -6.75 14.55 15.21
CA VAL A 346 -5.62 13.84 14.57
C VAL A 346 -5.44 14.32 13.16
N ARG A 347 -4.22 14.69 12.77
CA ARG A 347 -3.83 14.88 11.37
C ARG A 347 -3.28 13.58 10.81
N PHE A 348 -3.95 13.04 9.80
CA PHE A 348 -3.48 11.93 8.97
C PHE A 348 -2.85 12.48 7.70
N ILE A 349 -1.61 12.12 7.41
CA ILE A 349 -0.86 12.58 6.25
C ILE A 349 -0.50 11.37 5.40
N SER A 350 -0.89 11.38 4.14
CA SER A 350 -0.42 10.44 3.12
C SER A 350 0.73 11.08 2.35
N LEU A 351 1.90 10.41 2.33
CA LEU A 351 3.03 10.77 1.47
C LEU A 351 3.16 9.72 0.36
N ASP A 352 3.57 10.17 -0.80
CA ASP A 352 3.83 9.28 -1.92
C ASP A 352 5.31 8.89 -1.93
N SER A 353 5.60 7.66 -1.53
CA SER A 353 6.98 7.15 -1.48
C SER A 353 7.46 6.52 -2.79
N ASN A 354 6.70 6.67 -3.88
CA ASN A 354 7.03 6.10 -5.18
C ASN A 354 7.68 7.11 -6.11
N ILE A 355 7.23 8.38 -6.05
CA ILE A 355 7.68 9.43 -6.97
C ILE A 355 7.98 10.74 -6.23
N GLU A 356 8.86 11.55 -6.78
CA GLU A 356 9.05 12.97 -6.44
C GLU A 356 9.20 13.23 -4.92
N MET A 357 9.97 12.39 -4.22
CA MET A 357 10.10 12.45 -2.75
C MET A 357 10.71 13.77 -2.26
N GLU A 358 11.66 14.35 -2.99
CA GLU A 358 12.36 15.59 -2.62
C GLU A 358 11.41 16.79 -2.59
N ILE A 359 10.56 16.92 -3.60
CA ILE A 359 9.66 18.07 -3.69
C ILE A 359 8.50 18.00 -2.68
N GLN A 360 8.25 16.85 -2.08
CA GLN A 360 7.28 16.69 -1.00
C GLN A 360 7.79 17.26 0.34
N VAL A 361 9.10 17.49 0.50
CA VAL A 361 9.71 17.98 1.75
C VAL A 361 9.15 19.33 2.17
N ASP A 362 9.09 20.30 1.26
CA ASP A 362 8.58 21.63 1.56
C ASP A 362 7.07 21.62 1.82
N TRP A 363 6.33 20.79 1.08
CA TRP A 363 4.90 20.59 1.30
C TRP A 363 4.66 19.97 2.68
N LEU A 364 5.39 18.92 3.05
CA LEU A 364 5.27 18.25 4.34
C LEU A 364 5.59 19.22 5.49
N ARG A 365 6.68 20.01 5.36
CA ARG A 365 7.04 21.04 6.35
C ARG A 365 5.87 21.97 6.60
N LYS A 366 5.30 22.54 5.54
CA LYS A 366 4.15 23.44 5.65
C LYS A 366 2.95 22.79 6.33
N VAL A 367 2.60 21.57 5.93
CA VAL A 367 1.49 20.81 6.52
C VAL A 367 1.72 20.56 8.00
N LEU A 368 2.95 20.29 8.42
CA LEU A 368 3.31 20.07 9.83
C LEU A 368 3.35 21.39 10.63
N GLU A 369 3.81 22.50 10.04
CA GLU A 369 3.78 23.84 10.66
C GLU A 369 2.36 24.34 10.93
N GLU A 370 1.43 24.05 10.02
CA GLU A 370 0.02 24.42 10.10
C GLU A 370 -0.83 23.42 10.90
N ASN A 371 -0.21 22.47 11.61
CA ASN A 371 -0.91 21.40 12.32
C ASN A 371 -1.17 21.76 13.79
N ASP A 372 -2.40 22.12 14.10
CA ASP A 372 -2.87 22.37 15.47
C ASP A 372 -3.46 21.10 16.15
N ASN A 373 -3.49 19.96 15.44
CA ASN A 373 -4.04 18.72 15.99
C ASN A 373 -3.15 18.14 17.09
N ARG A 374 -3.77 17.43 18.00
CA ARG A 374 -3.07 16.82 19.12
C ARG A 374 -2.19 15.65 18.72
N TRP A 375 -2.60 14.88 17.71
CA TRP A 375 -1.90 13.73 17.18
C TRP A 375 -1.54 13.94 15.72
N THR A 376 -0.37 13.41 15.33
CA THR A 376 0.08 13.38 13.95
C THR A 376 0.44 11.95 13.57
N ILE A 377 -0.25 11.41 12.58
CA ILE A 377 -0.02 10.07 12.03
C ILE A 377 0.29 10.23 10.55
N ILE A 378 1.40 9.65 10.11
CA ILE A 378 1.81 9.68 8.70
C ILE A 378 1.77 8.25 8.15
N THR A 379 1.30 8.11 6.92
CA THR A 379 1.34 6.86 6.17
C THR A 379 2.05 7.06 4.83
N PHE A 380 2.89 6.12 4.48
CA PHE A 380 3.53 5.96 3.18
C PHE A 380 3.95 4.51 3.02
N HIS A 381 4.09 4.06 1.78
CA HIS A 381 4.28 2.65 1.51
C HIS A 381 5.66 2.13 1.92
N HIS A 382 6.76 2.69 1.37
CA HIS A 382 8.12 2.22 1.64
C HIS A 382 8.58 2.65 3.04
N PRO A 383 8.94 1.75 3.96
CA PRO A 383 9.28 2.12 5.33
C PRO A 383 10.62 2.84 5.44
N LEU A 384 10.73 3.82 6.33
CA LEU A 384 12.01 4.47 6.66
C LEU A 384 12.99 3.50 7.33
N TYR A 385 12.48 2.50 8.02
CA TYR A 385 13.25 1.47 8.73
C TYR A 385 12.74 0.10 8.30
N SER A 386 13.42 -0.49 7.34
CA SER A 386 13.04 -1.80 6.79
C SER A 386 13.54 -2.93 7.68
N PRO A 387 12.68 -3.89 8.06
CA PRO A 387 13.11 -5.12 8.73
C PRO A 387 13.57 -6.20 7.75
N ALA A 388 13.20 -6.08 6.48
CA ALA A 388 13.55 -7.06 5.45
C ALA A 388 15.01 -6.91 4.98
N SER A 389 15.63 -8.03 4.60
CA SER A 389 17.01 -8.03 4.14
C SER A 389 17.19 -7.18 2.88
N ASP A 390 18.26 -6.39 2.85
CA ASP A 390 18.71 -5.59 1.71
C ASP A 390 17.69 -4.58 1.13
N ARG A 391 16.75 -4.10 1.97
CA ARG A 391 15.66 -3.17 1.57
C ARG A 391 15.68 -1.83 2.31
N ASP A 392 16.84 -1.36 2.74
CA ASP A 392 16.95 -0.09 3.48
C ASP A 392 16.65 1.13 2.59
N ASN A 393 15.85 2.07 3.10
CA ASN A 393 15.43 3.29 2.42
C ASN A 393 16.16 4.53 2.97
N PHE A 394 17.49 4.49 2.96
CA PHE A 394 18.35 5.51 3.56
C PHE A 394 18.11 6.90 2.97
N GLU A 395 17.99 7.05 1.64
CA GLU A 395 17.80 8.37 1.03
C GLU A 395 16.43 8.97 1.42
N MET A 396 15.36 8.19 1.40
CA MET A 396 14.06 8.65 1.86
C MET A 396 14.08 9.02 3.35
N ARG A 397 14.82 8.27 4.17
CA ARG A 397 15.01 8.59 5.59
C ARG A 397 15.71 9.93 5.78
N LYS A 398 16.74 10.27 4.99
CA LYS A 398 17.40 11.58 5.02
C LYS A 398 16.44 12.73 4.72
N LEU A 399 15.52 12.54 3.80
CA LEU A 399 14.57 13.58 3.37
C LEU A 399 13.51 13.85 4.43
N TRP A 400 12.85 12.80 4.93
CA TRP A 400 11.63 12.96 5.72
C TRP A 400 11.86 12.87 7.24
N LYS A 401 12.76 12.01 7.69
CA LYS A 401 12.97 11.79 9.13
C LYS A 401 13.29 13.06 9.94
N PRO A 402 14.11 14.01 9.43
CA PRO A 402 14.36 15.27 10.13
C PRO A 402 13.09 16.06 10.44
N LEU A 403 12.11 16.08 9.50
CA LEU A 403 10.83 16.75 9.71
C LEU A 403 9.98 16.02 10.74
N LEU A 404 9.94 14.66 10.68
CA LEU A 404 9.19 13.88 11.64
C LEU A 404 9.67 14.15 13.08
N ASP A 405 10.96 14.32 13.29
CA ASP A 405 11.55 14.61 14.59
C ASP A 405 11.32 16.06 15.04
N GLU A 406 11.52 17.02 14.13
CA GLU A 406 11.32 18.44 14.40
C GLU A 406 9.89 18.72 14.85
N PHE A 407 8.90 18.14 14.13
CA PHE A 407 7.49 18.34 14.41
C PHE A 407 6.86 17.28 15.33
N LYS A 408 7.68 16.36 15.87
CA LYS A 408 7.27 15.35 16.85
C LYS A 408 6.11 14.50 16.37
N VAL A 409 6.21 13.99 15.16
CA VAL A 409 5.24 13.04 14.61
C VAL A 409 5.13 11.83 15.54
N ASP A 410 3.92 11.38 15.83
CA ASP A 410 3.66 10.36 16.83
C ASP A 410 3.84 8.94 16.30
N LEU A 411 3.29 8.68 15.11
CA LEU A 411 3.22 7.35 14.54
C LEU A 411 3.39 7.39 13.01
N VAL A 412 4.16 6.45 12.49
CA VAL A 412 4.28 6.18 11.05
C VAL A 412 3.79 4.76 10.78
N LEU A 413 2.92 4.62 9.77
CA LEU A 413 2.33 3.37 9.32
C LEU A 413 2.76 3.09 7.88
N SER A 414 3.43 1.95 7.64
CA SER A 414 4.02 1.59 6.35
C SER A 414 3.76 0.13 5.98
N GLY A 415 3.95 -0.20 4.71
CA GLY A 415 3.85 -1.53 4.14
C GLY A 415 5.17 -2.01 3.53
N HIS A 416 5.10 -2.56 2.31
CA HIS A 416 6.20 -2.90 1.41
C HIS A 416 7.03 -4.13 1.77
N ASP A 417 7.35 -4.34 3.03
CA ASP A 417 8.35 -5.34 3.42
C ASP A 417 7.78 -6.71 3.77
N HIS A 418 6.49 -6.89 3.62
CA HIS A 418 5.78 -8.17 3.85
C HIS A 418 6.20 -8.91 5.13
N THR A 419 6.51 -8.13 6.16
CA THR A 419 6.90 -8.56 7.50
C THR A 419 6.19 -7.68 8.51
N TYR A 420 6.40 -7.96 9.79
CA TYR A 420 6.00 -7.06 10.85
C TYR A 420 7.22 -6.51 11.56
N SER A 421 7.28 -5.19 11.70
CA SER A 421 8.21 -4.57 12.63
C SER A 421 7.59 -3.36 13.31
N ARG A 422 7.98 -3.16 14.56
CA ARG A 422 7.66 -1.96 15.32
C ARG A 422 8.89 -1.50 16.07
N THR A 423 9.21 -0.22 15.91
CA THR A 423 10.29 0.43 16.69
C THR A 423 9.79 0.82 18.07
N GLY A 424 10.71 1.16 18.97
CA GLY A 424 10.41 2.07 20.08
C GLY A 424 10.25 3.51 19.58
N LEU A 425 10.31 4.48 20.47
CA LEU A 425 10.38 5.88 20.07
C LEU A 425 11.74 6.18 19.45
N ILE A 426 11.79 6.66 18.20
CA ILE A 426 13.02 6.98 17.48
C ILE A 426 13.11 8.49 17.24
N ASP A 427 14.24 9.07 17.65
CA ASP A 427 14.63 10.46 17.43
C ASP A 427 15.98 10.49 16.69
N GLU A 428 16.11 11.28 15.63
CA GLU A 428 17.31 11.33 14.78
C GLU A 428 18.58 11.63 15.56
N LYS A 429 18.52 12.54 16.54
CA LYS A 429 19.69 12.90 17.35
C LYS A 429 20.26 11.74 18.16
N LYS A 430 19.41 10.78 18.52
CA LYS A 430 19.78 9.55 19.23
C LYS A 430 20.16 8.40 18.31
N VAL A 431 19.78 8.47 17.03
CA VAL A 431 20.05 7.44 16.02
C VAL A 431 21.10 7.85 14.99
N GLU A 432 21.78 8.98 15.19
CA GLU A 432 22.77 9.58 14.28
C GLU A 432 23.83 8.58 13.79
N ASN A 433 24.18 7.61 14.62
CA ASN A 433 25.19 6.61 14.31
C ASN A 433 24.62 5.20 14.06
N ILE A 434 23.31 5.08 13.83
CA ILE A 434 22.73 3.77 13.50
C ILE A 434 23.00 3.50 12.01
N PRO A 435 23.87 2.54 11.69
CA PRO A 435 24.16 2.21 10.30
C PRO A 435 22.95 1.50 9.66
N THR A 436 22.86 1.58 8.35
CA THR A 436 21.99 0.71 7.56
C THR A 436 22.32 -0.76 7.86
N GLY A 437 21.30 -1.59 8.09
CA GLY A 437 21.50 -3.00 8.45
C GLY A 437 21.82 -3.22 9.94
N TYR A 438 20.97 -2.71 10.82
CA TYR A 438 21.11 -2.86 12.26
C TYR A 438 21.24 -4.30 12.73
N GLN A 439 22.12 -4.47 13.71
CA GLN A 439 22.33 -5.74 14.41
C GLN A 439 21.55 -5.85 15.72
N GLN A 440 20.99 -4.76 16.23
CA GLN A 440 20.29 -4.72 17.52
C GLN A 440 19.08 -3.77 17.48
N ALA A 441 18.02 -4.10 18.20
CA ALA A 441 16.89 -3.22 18.41
C ALA A 441 17.31 -1.96 19.20
N TYR A 442 16.83 -0.81 18.76
CA TYR A 442 17.08 0.47 19.39
C TYR A 442 15.77 1.08 19.88
N ASP A 443 15.74 1.49 21.14
CA ASP A 443 14.58 2.03 21.81
C ASP A 443 14.93 3.31 22.55
N PRO A 444 14.92 4.46 21.85
CA PRO A 444 15.06 5.75 22.52
C PRO A 444 13.81 6.06 23.37
N GLU A 445 13.95 6.96 24.31
CA GLU A 445 12.83 7.39 25.17
C GLU A 445 11.91 8.43 24.52
N ILE A 446 12.28 8.98 23.37
CA ILE A 446 11.56 10.05 22.66
C ILE A 446 11.55 9.77 21.15
N GLY A 447 10.67 10.46 20.43
CA GLY A 447 10.61 10.41 18.97
C GLY A 447 9.34 9.75 18.44
N THR A 448 9.41 9.23 17.21
CA THR A 448 8.30 8.63 16.46
C THR A 448 8.34 7.10 16.56
N VAL A 449 7.18 6.46 16.70
CA VAL A 449 7.05 5.01 16.51
C VAL A 449 6.82 4.72 15.03
N HIS A 450 7.60 3.82 14.46
CA HIS A 450 7.45 3.34 13.09
C HIS A 450 6.94 1.90 13.11
N VAL A 451 5.89 1.64 12.32
CA VAL A 451 5.31 0.31 12.15
C VAL A 451 5.33 -0.07 10.69
N VAL A 452 5.80 -1.27 10.41
CA VAL A 452 5.67 -1.96 9.12
C VAL A 452 4.75 -3.14 9.33
N SER A 453 3.78 -3.34 8.46
CA SER A 453 2.85 -4.47 8.56
C SER A 453 2.51 -5.06 7.20
N VAL A 454 2.00 -6.29 7.21
CA VAL A 454 1.52 -7.02 6.04
C VAL A 454 0.20 -7.70 6.37
N SER A 455 -0.78 -7.54 5.51
CA SER A 455 -2.09 -8.19 5.65
C SER A 455 -2.36 -9.26 4.58
N GLY A 456 -1.65 -9.21 3.46
CA GLY A 456 -1.64 -10.22 2.40
C GLY A 456 -0.82 -11.47 2.75
N PRO A 457 -0.86 -12.49 1.90
CA PRO A 457 -0.19 -13.77 2.16
C PRO A 457 1.29 -13.83 1.76
N LYS A 458 1.77 -12.89 0.95
CA LYS A 458 3.19 -12.82 0.53
C LYS A 458 4.05 -12.44 1.73
N MET A 459 5.14 -13.16 1.97
CA MET A 459 5.98 -12.99 3.14
C MET A 459 7.45 -12.88 2.76
N TYR A 460 8.19 -12.03 3.49
CA TYR A 460 9.63 -11.92 3.37
C TYR A 460 10.33 -12.37 4.65
N GLU A 461 11.62 -12.67 4.54
CA GLU A 461 12.48 -12.96 5.67
C GLU A 461 12.96 -11.66 6.31
N ILE A 462 13.07 -11.65 7.63
CA ILE A 462 13.60 -10.53 8.39
C ILE A 462 15.11 -10.63 8.58
N THR A 463 15.78 -9.48 8.69
CA THR A 463 17.20 -9.42 9.08
C THR A 463 17.33 -9.70 10.58
N LYS A 464 18.11 -10.71 10.95
CA LYS A 464 18.40 -11.01 12.35
C LYS A 464 19.10 -9.83 13.03
N GLY A 465 18.65 -9.48 14.22
CA GLY A 465 19.23 -8.40 15.01
C GLY A 465 18.83 -7.00 14.56
N SER A 466 17.68 -6.84 13.90
CA SER A 466 17.12 -5.56 13.50
C SER A 466 16.89 -4.61 14.69
N TYR A 467 16.78 -3.34 14.41
CA TYR A 467 16.52 -2.24 15.36
C TYR A 467 15.14 -2.30 16.04
N ALA A 468 14.24 -3.13 15.56
CA ALA A 468 12.85 -3.15 16.02
C ALA A 468 12.69 -3.73 17.44
N LYS A 469 11.74 -3.20 18.19
CA LYS A 469 11.29 -3.75 19.49
C LYS A 469 10.49 -5.03 19.31
N LYS A 470 9.70 -5.09 18.25
CA LYS A 470 8.91 -6.26 17.88
C LYS A 470 9.18 -6.58 16.42
N LEU A 471 9.41 -7.84 16.13
CA LEU A 471 9.61 -8.38 14.79
C LEU A 471 8.69 -9.58 14.56
N GLY A 472 8.27 -9.78 13.33
CA GLY A 472 7.48 -10.92 12.93
C GLY A 472 7.57 -11.20 11.43
N GLU A 473 7.56 -12.47 11.09
CA GLU A 473 7.53 -12.98 9.73
C GLU A 473 6.47 -14.08 9.61
N ASN A 474 6.13 -14.45 8.39
CA ASN A 474 5.20 -15.56 8.11
C ASN A 474 3.83 -15.43 8.81
N THR A 475 3.34 -14.19 8.99
CA THR A 475 2.10 -13.94 9.72
C THR A 475 1.33 -12.77 9.10
N GLN A 476 0.13 -13.05 8.57
CA GLN A 476 -0.82 -12.01 8.16
C GLN A 476 -1.41 -11.31 9.38
N LEU A 477 -1.41 -9.98 9.36
CA LEU A 477 -1.82 -9.13 10.48
C LEU A 477 -2.83 -8.07 10.04
N TYR A 478 -3.64 -7.62 10.98
CA TYR A 478 -4.39 -6.38 10.93
C TYR A 478 -4.22 -5.64 12.25
N GLN A 479 -4.38 -4.34 12.23
CA GLN A 479 -4.21 -3.53 13.42
C GLN A 479 -5.47 -2.72 13.72
N ILE A 480 -5.78 -2.59 15.01
CA ILE A 480 -6.83 -1.71 15.54
C ILE A 480 -6.15 -0.65 16.38
N ILE A 481 -6.37 0.61 16.02
CA ILE A 481 -5.79 1.75 16.70
C ILE A 481 -6.92 2.57 17.31
N ASP A 482 -6.91 2.66 18.66
CA ASP A 482 -7.86 3.47 19.39
C ASP A 482 -7.22 4.79 19.77
N ILE A 483 -7.88 5.91 19.48
CA ILE A 483 -7.42 7.24 19.82
C ILE A 483 -8.43 7.89 20.77
N SER A 484 -7.90 8.44 21.82
CA SER A 484 -8.59 9.35 22.72
C SER A 484 -7.72 10.57 22.95
N LYS A 485 -8.24 11.60 23.64
CA LYS A 485 -7.52 12.86 23.81
C LYS A 485 -6.03 12.72 24.08
N ASP A 486 -5.62 11.89 25.07
CA ASP A 486 -4.23 11.77 25.51
C ASP A 486 -3.61 10.40 25.27
N ASN A 487 -4.37 9.45 24.71
CA ASN A 487 -3.92 8.08 24.55
C ASN A 487 -4.15 7.59 23.11
N LEU A 488 -3.12 6.96 22.56
CA LEU A 488 -3.20 6.17 21.35
C LEU A 488 -2.82 4.74 21.73
N ARG A 489 -3.76 3.80 21.61
CA ARG A 489 -3.56 2.39 21.85
C ARG A 489 -3.49 1.65 20.53
N PHE A 490 -2.38 1.04 20.27
CA PHE A 490 -2.14 0.22 19.08
C PHE A 490 -2.21 -1.26 19.44
N ARG A 491 -2.95 -2.04 18.67
CA ARG A 491 -3.07 -3.49 18.83
C ARG A 491 -2.97 -4.16 17.46
N ALA A 492 -2.00 -5.06 17.29
CA ALA A 492 -1.88 -5.92 16.12
C ALA A 492 -2.45 -7.31 16.44
N TYR A 493 -3.20 -7.85 15.51
CA TYR A 493 -3.81 -9.18 15.62
C TYR A 493 -3.43 -10.03 14.41
N THR A 494 -3.26 -11.32 14.63
CA THR A 494 -3.12 -12.27 13.54
C THR A 494 -4.44 -12.43 12.77
N ALA A 495 -4.37 -12.95 11.55
CA ALA A 495 -5.55 -13.31 10.75
C ALA A 495 -6.50 -14.32 11.42
N THR A 496 -6.18 -14.82 12.59
CA THR A 496 -7.01 -15.71 13.42
C THR A 496 -7.52 -15.04 14.71
N GLY A 497 -7.37 -13.70 14.82
CA GLY A 497 -7.85 -12.90 15.95
C GLY A 497 -6.98 -13.00 17.22
N LYS A 498 -5.77 -13.58 17.13
CA LYS A 498 -4.86 -13.63 18.28
C LYS A 498 -4.09 -12.32 18.41
N LEU A 499 -4.09 -11.70 19.60
CA LEU A 499 -3.25 -10.54 19.87
C LEU A 499 -1.78 -10.89 19.65
N TYR A 500 -1.11 -10.10 18.82
CA TYR A 500 0.27 -10.30 18.38
C TYR A 500 1.23 -9.28 18.98
N ASP A 501 0.82 -8.00 19.00
CA ASP A 501 1.58 -6.89 19.58
C ASP A 501 0.61 -5.83 20.14
N GLU A 502 1.04 -5.10 21.15
CA GLU A 502 0.26 -4.02 21.74
C GLU A 502 1.16 -3.01 22.43
N PHE A 503 0.87 -1.73 22.24
CA PHE A 503 1.47 -0.65 22.99
C PHE A 503 0.49 0.51 23.18
N LEU A 504 0.83 1.37 24.15
CA LEU A 504 0.14 2.62 24.41
C LEU A 504 1.12 3.79 24.29
N LEU A 505 0.80 4.75 23.43
CA LEU A 505 1.41 6.09 23.47
C LEU A 505 0.53 7.00 24.31
N LYS A 506 1.17 7.71 25.24
CA LYS A 506 0.49 8.68 26.08
C LYS A 506 1.10 10.06 25.93
N LYS A 507 0.28 11.04 25.53
CA LYS A 507 0.66 12.46 25.52
C LYS A 507 0.91 12.93 26.93
N ARG A 508 1.98 13.72 27.10
CA ARG A 508 2.32 14.37 28.38
C ARG A 508 2.49 15.85 28.14
N LYS A 509 1.99 16.66 29.10
CA LYS A 509 2.14 18.12 28.99
C LYS A 509 3.62 18.49 29.05
N ASP A 510 4.09 19.25 28.04
CA ASP A 510 5.45 19.79 27.94
C ASP A 510 6.58 18.73 28.04
N GLN A 511 6.27 17.47 27.72
CA GLN A 511 7.20 16.34 27.72
C GLN A 511 7.01 15.47 26.49
N PRO A 512 8.04 14.69 26.09
CA PRO A 512 7.88 13.66 25.05
C PRO A 512 6.77 12.66 25.38
N ASN A 513 6.21 12.02 24.39
CA ASN A 513 5.26 10.92 24.57
C ASN A 513 5.85 9.84 25.49
N LEU A 514 5.00 9.19 26.24
CA LEU A 514 5.37 7.99 27.00
C LEU A 514 4.92 6.77 26.20
N LEU A 515 5.86 5.90 25.85
CA LEU A 515 5.59 4.60 25.28
C LEU A 515 5.49 3.57 26.39
N ILE A 516 4.39 2.85 26.44
CA ILE A 516 4.12 1.78 27.42
C ILE A 516 3.87 0.49 26.63
N GLU A 517 4.76 -0.49 26.83
CA GLU A 517 4.58 -1.83 26.28
C GLU A 517 3.49 -2.56 27.07
N THR A 518 2.45 -3.01 26.39
CA THR A 518 1.27 -3.68 27.01
C THR A 518 1.01 -5.05 26.40
N GLY A 519 1.67 -5.36 25.28
CA GLY A 519 1.50 -6.60 24.53
C GLY A 519 2.33 -7.79 25.01
N PRO A 520 2.09 -8.95 24.40
CA PRO A 520 2.82 -10.19 24.67
C PRO A 520 4.27 -10.14 24.17
#